data_a31b863f7b8baf53ac0b2b83a95a5e53
#
_entry.id   a31b863f7b8baf53ac0b2b83a95a5e53
#
_cell.length_a   1.000
_cell.length_b   1.000
_cell.length_c   1.000
_cell.angle_alpha   90.00
_cell.angle_beta   90.00
_cell.angle_gamma   90.00
#
_symmetry.space_group_name_H-M   'P 1'
#
loop_
_entity.id
_entity.type
_entity.pdbx_description
1 polymer ?
#
loop_
_entity_poly.entity_id
_entity_poly.type
_entity_poly.pdbx_seq_one_letter_code
_entity_poly.pdbx_strand_id
1 'polypeptide(L)'
;MNNSSLPPDSLLDGLAPDYLHTLALQGQVRHYRKNTLLIQEGDVGAQLYVVLHGNLREFAISQDSKPREITLAMAGRGDVLGLLALEGGQHCSSVITLGPAVCSVVSAESVRVLLQHDPRLAMALLKRALQRLRLATQTTSLALFSDAYSRLSALLQRQQMPAQSMALAPAPMTHAQMAQQIGCSREMVSRIMKELVQGGYVVREPDKIYRVCRRLPMRW
;
A
#
# COMPACT_ATOMS: atom_id res chain seq x y z
N MET A 1 -19.11 -1.84 26.98
CA MET A 1 -19.02 -3.16 26.33
C MET A 1 -19.39 -2.97 24.87
N ASN A 2 -18.43 -2.64 23.99
CA ASN A 2 -18.61 -2.67 22.54
C ASN A 2 -17.36 -3.32 21.96
N ASN A 3 -17.50 -4.61 21.73
CA ASN A 3 -16.51 -5.46 21.09
C ASN A 3 -16.55 -5.20 19.59
N SER A 4 -15.81 -4.19 19.12
CA SER A 4 -15.60 -3.98 17.67
C SER A 4 -14.55 -4.97 17.21
N SER A 5 -15.00 -6.18 16.89
CA SER A 5 -14.20 -7.18 16.19
C SER A 5 -13.73 -6.57 14.86
N LEU A 6 -12.41 -6.46 14.69
CA LEU A 6 -11.76 -6.18 13.42
C LEU A 6 -12.18 -7.29 12.44
N PRO A 7 -12.49 -6.95 11.16
CA PRO A 7 -12.74 -8.00 10.17
C PRO A 7 -11.46 -8.86 10.03
N PRO A 8 -11.59 -10.19 10.04
CA PRO A 8 -10.49 -11.06 9.67
C PRO A 8 -10.20 -10.88 8.17
N ASP A 9 -8.93 -11.01 7.80
CA ASP A 9 -8.43 -11.05 6.43
C ASP A 9 -8.20 -9.71 5.72
N SER A 10 -7.20 -8.97 6.21
CA SER A 10 -6.34 -8.26 5.26
C SER A 10 -5.21 -9.22 4.86
N LEU A 11 -4.93 -9.37 3.57
CA LEU A 11 -3.75 -10.09 3.03
C LEU A 11 -2.41 -9.50 3.52
N LEU A 12 -2.48 -8.47 4.29
CA LEU A 12 -1.48 -7.89 5.15
C LEU A 12 -1.95 -8.14 6.59
N ASP A 13 -1.68 -9.32 7.12
CA ASP A 13 -1.81 -9.57 8.57
C ASP A 13 -1.08 -8.46 9.30
N GLY A 14 -1.81 -7.44 9.74
CA GLY A 14 -1.29 -6.38 10.60
C GLY A 14 -0.64 -7.02 11.84
N LEU A 15 0.08 -6.24 12.62
CA LEU A 15 0.47 -6.67 13.97
C LEU A 15 -0.80 -7.09 14.73
N ALA A 16 -0.67 -8.12 15.56
CA ALA A 16 -1.78 -8.50 16.43
C ALA A 16 -2.28 -7.28 17.21
N PRO A 17 -3.60 -7.17 17.48
CA PRO A 17 -4.20 -5.98 18.10
C PRO A 17 -3.49 -5.53 19.38
N ASP A 18 -2.99 -6.46 20.19
CA ASP A 18 -2.27 -6.18 21.43
C ASP A 18 -0.93 -5.46 21.18
N TYR A 19 -0.19 -5.86 20.14
CA TYR A 19 1.08 -5.21 19.78
C TYR A 19 0.86 -3.84 19.15
N LEU A 20 -0.20 -3.69 18.33
CA LEU A 20 -0.60 -2.38 17.81
C LEU A 20 -0.98 -1.43 18.92
N HIS A 21 -1.74 -1.89 19.89
CA HIS A 21 -2.14 -1.10 21.04
C HIS A 21 -0.91 -0.71 21.89
N THR A 22 -0.01 -1.63 22.16
CA THR A 22 1.23 -1.37 22.90
C THR A 22 2.08 -0.31 22.19
N LEU A 23 2.26 -0.43 20.87
CA LEU A 23 3.00 0.57 20.08
C LEU A 23 2.29 1.92 20.07
N ALA A 24 0.97 1.93 19.85
CA ALA A 24 0.20 3.16 19.76
C ALA A 24 0.18 3.95 21.07
N LEU A 25 0.22 3.28 22.22
CA LEU A 25 0.27 3.92 23.54
C LEU A 25 1.60 4.66 23.81
N GLN A 26 2.69 4.28 23.12
CA GLN A 26 4.00 4.96 23.26
C GLN A 26 4.11 6.22 22.42
N GLY A 27 3.12 6.51 21.59
CA GLY A 27 3.15 7.62 20.66
C GLY A 27 2.16 8.73 21.01
N GLN A 28 2.26 9.79 20.22
CA GLN A 28 1.31 10.89 20.23
C GLN A 28 0.32 10.72 19.08
N VAL A 29 -0.98 10.76 19.39
CA VAL A 29 -2.03 10.72 18.37
C VAL A 29 -2.05 12.04 17.62
N ARG A 30 -1.92 11.98 16.30
CA ARG A 30 -1.95 13.13 15.40
C ARG A 30 -2.99 12.96 14.30
N HIS A 31 -3.64 14.05 13.96
CA HIS A 31 -4.64 14.14 12.89
C HIS A 31 -4.00 14.79 11.65
N TYR A 32 -4.20 14.16 10.51
CA TYR A 32 -3.66 14.62 9.24
C TYR A 32 -4.77 14.88 8.24
N ARG A 33 -4.64 15.97 7.48
CA ARG A 33 -5.54 16.28 6.37
C ARG A 33 -5.18 15.41 5.16
N LYS A 34 -6.08 15.36 4.20
CA LYS A 34 -5.79 14.76 2.89
C LYS A 34 -4.56 15.42 2.25
N ASN A 35 -3.76 14.62 1.51
CA ASN A 35 -2.54 15.03 0.83
C ASN A 35 -1.44 15.57 1.76
N THR A 36 -1.41 15.11 3.03
CA THR A 36 -0.30 15.40 3.94
C THR A 36 0.80 14.37 3.73
N LEU A 37 2.02 14.82 3.43
CA LEU A 37 3.22 14.00 3.36
C LEU A 37 3.71 13.72 4.80
N LEU A 38 3.79 12.45 5.18
CA LEU A 38 4.24 12.01 6.51
C LEU A 38 5.69 11.58 6.50
N ILE A 39 6.11 10.93 5.43
CA ILE A 39 7.46 10.41 5.22
C ILE A 39 7.89 10.86 3.83
N GLN A 40 9.11 11.38 3.71
CA GLN A 40 9.72 11.75 2.45
C GLN A 40 10.88 10.81 2.14
N GLU A 41 10.96 10.33 0.91
CA GLU A 41 12.09 9.55 0.41
C GLU A 41 13.39 10.32 0.56
N GLY A 42 14.45 9.66 1.06
CA GLY A 42 15.75 10.24 1.30
C GLY A 42 15.93 10.87 2.70
N ASP A 43 14.87 11.19 3.41
CA ASP A 43 14.97 11.71 4.78
C ASP A 43 15.41 10.61 5.75
N VAL A 44 16.21 10.98 6.75
CA VAL A 44 16.58 10.07 7.84
C VAL A 44 15.39 9.88 8.77
N GLY A 45 14.95 8.63 8.94
CA GLY A 45 13.80 8.29 9.77
C GLY A 45 14.10 8.38 11.27
N ALA A 46 13.22 9.05 12.02
CA ALA A 46 13.27 9.09 13.48
C ALA A 46 11.96 8.61 14.14
N GLN A 47 10.92 8.36 13.35
CA GLN A 47 9.57 8.10 13.84
C GLN A 47 8.90 6.95 13.07
N LEU A 48 8.04 6.22 13.77
CA LEU A 48 7.12 5.25 13.21
C LEU A 48 5.69 5.80 13.32
N TYR A 49 4.85 5.41 12.37
CA TYR A 49 3.45 5.82 12.31
C TYR A 49 2.57 4.56 12.39
N VAL A 50 1.83 4.43 13.48
CA VAL A 50 0.78 3.41 13.63
C VAL A 50 -0.52 4.00 13.11
N VAL A 51 -1.07 3.46 12.02
CA VAL A 51 -2.29 3.98 11.41
C VAL A 51 -3.50 3.55 12.23
N LEU A 52 -4.19 4.52 12.85
CA LEU A 52 -5.39 4.30 13.64
C LEU A 52 -6.66 4.44 12.80
N HIS A 53 -6.64 5.36 11.83
CA HIS A 53 -7.75 5.61 10.93
C HIS A 53 -7.25 6.24 9.62
N GLY A 54 -7.99 5.99 8.52
CA GLY A 54 -7.71 6.55 7.19
C GLY A 54 -6.83 5.65 6.33
N ASN A 55 -6.57 6.12 5.11
CA ASN A 55 -5.77 5.41 4.11
C ASN A 55 -4.59 6.27 3.69
N LEU A 56 -3.43 5.64 3.59
CA LEU A 56 -2.18 6.24 3.17
C LEU A 56 -1.63 5.47 1.97
N ARG A 57 -0.82 6.16 1.18
CA ARG A 57 -0.16 5.60 0.02
C ARG A 57 1.35 5.76 0.16
N GLU A 58 2.06 4.66 0.02
CA GLU A 58 3.51 4.62 -0.10
C GLU A 58 3.88 4.65 -1.58
N PHE A 59 4.78 5.55 -1.98
CA PHE A 59 5.13 5.76 -3.37
C PHE A 59 6.60 6.18 -3.53
N ALA A 60 7.12 5.98 -4.74
CA ALA A 60 8.42 6.50 -5.17
C ALA A 60 8.25 7.29 -6.46
N ILE A 61 9.19 8.21 -6.71
CA ILE A 61 9.22 9.04 -7.92
C ILE A 61 10.52 8.72 -8.66
N SER A 62 10.42 8.44 -9.98
CA SER A 62 11.62 8.22 -10.80
C SER A 62 12.41 9.51 -10.94
N GLN A 63 13.74 9.39 -11.01
CA GLN A 63 14.66 10.51 -11.20
C GLN A 63 14.89 10.87 -12.67
N ASP A 64 14.02 10.40 -13.57
CA ASP A 64 14.09 10.69 -15.00
C ASP A 64 13.77 12.17 -15.31
N SER A 65 14.11 12.62 -16.53
CA SER A 65 13.74 13.95 -17.02
C SER A 65 12.22 14.22 -17.07
N LYS A 66 11.41 13.15 -17.08
CA LYS A 66 9.95 13.18 -16.91
C LYS A 66 9.59 12.31 -15.72
N PRO A 67 9.54 12.87 -14.50
CA PRO A 67 9.28 12.10 -13.30
C PRO A 67 7.99 11.29 -13.39
N ARG A 68 8.09 10.00 -13.07
CA ARG A 68 6.93 9.09 -12.98
C ARG A 68 6.79 8.63 -11.54
N GLU A 69 5.56 8.63 -11.08
CA GLU A 69 5.22 8.18 -9.75
C GLU A 69 4.71 6.74 -9.81
N ILE A 70 5.21 5.90 -8.92
CA ILE A 70 4.74 4.52 -8.74
C ILE A 70 4.25 4.31 -7.31
N THR A 71 3.08 3.69 -7.17
CA THR A 71 2.56 3.25 -5.88
C THR A 71 3.23 1.93 -5.49
N LEU A 72 3.92 1.93 -4.36
CA LEU A 72 4.59 0.75 -3.81
C LEU A 72 3.67 -0.06 -2.89
N ALA A 73 2.89 0.64 -2.05
CA ALA A 73 1.95 0.01 -1.14
C ALA A 73 0.80 0.95 -0.76
N MET A 74 -0.29 0.36 -0.28
CA MET A 74 -1.37 1.06 0.40
C MET A 74 -1.34 0.65 1.86
N ALA A 75 -1.54 1.61 2.75
CA ALA A 75 -1.60 1.38 4.19
C ALA A 75 -2.94 1.87 4.75
N GLY A 76 -3.50 1.10 5.66
CA GLY A 76 -4.75 1.38 6.35
C GLY A 76 -4.64 1.13 7.85
N ARG A 77 -5.79 1.13 8.52
CA ARG A 77 -5.84 0.89 9.97
C ARG A 77 -5.11 -0.40 10.36
N GLY A 78 -4.23 -0.30 11.36
CA GLY A 78 -3.43 -1.42 11.86
C GLY A 78 -2.07 -1.57 11.18
N ASP A 79 -1.77 -0.77 10.16
CA ASP A 79 -0.44 -0.77 9.55
C ASP A 79 0.55 0.09 10.32
N VAL A 80 1.82 -0.32 10.28
CA VAL A 80 2.95 0.44 10.82
C VAL A 80 3.86 0.86 9.68
N LEU A 81 4.10 2.16 9.60
CA LEU A 81 4.96 2.78 8.58
C LEU A 81 6.23 3.35 9.21
N GLY A 82 7.26 3.55 8.40
CA GLY A 82 8.52 4.13 8.87
C GLY A 82 9.43 3.15 9.60
N LEU A 83 9.30 1.83 9.40
CA LEU A 83 10.12 0.81 10.08
C LEU A 83 11.64 1.00 9.86
N LEU A 84 12.07 1.62 8.74
CA LEU A 84 13.47 1.93 8.47
C LEU A 84 14.08 2.89 9.51
N ALA A 85 13.25 3.67 10.22
CA ALA A 85 13.73 4.50 11.34
C ALA A 85 14.35 3.69 12.48
N LEU A 86 14.05 2.40 12.60
CA LEU A 86 14.63 1.52 13.61
C LEU A 86 16.11 1.21 13.36
N GLU A 87 16.53 1.19 12.09
CA GLU A 87 17.95 1.02 11.75
C GLU A 87 18.71 2.35 11.66
N GLY A 88 17.98 3.50 11.62
CA GLY A 88 18.59 4.84 11.49
C GLY A 88 18.94 5.22 10.05
N GLY A 89 18.49 4.45 9.07
CA GLY A 89 18.71 4.71 7.65
C GLY A 89 17.74 5.73 7.05
N GLN A 90 17.98 6.07 5.78
CA GLN A 90 17.10 6.93 5.00
C GLN A 90 15.86 6.15 4.55
N HIS A 91 14.72 6.84 4.45
CA HIS A 91 13.52 6.28 3.87
C HIS A 91 13.69 6.04 2.36
N CYS A 92 13.34 4.86 1.88
CA CYS A 92 13.42 4.47 0.46
C CYS A 92 12.13 4.79 -0.32
N SER A 93 11.15 5.41 0.31
CA SER A 93 9.87 5.77 -0.27
C SER A 93 9.20 6.91 0.50
N SER A 94 8.29 7.59 -0.16
CA SER A 94 7.45 8.63 0.45
C SER A 94 6.10 8.07 0.86
N VAL A 95 5.48 8.66 1.90
CA VAL A 95 4.13 8.29 2.36
C VAL A 95 3.23 9.52 2.46
N ILE A 96 2.07 9.45 1.80
CA ILE A 96 1.08 10.52 1.75
C ILE A 96 -0.32 10.02 2.15
N THR A 97 -1.11 10.87 2.81
CA THR A 97 -2.50 10.59 3.15
C THR A 97 -3.42 10.75 1.94
N LEU A 98 -4.31 9.79 1.70
CA LEU A 98 -5.30 9.84 0.61
C LEU A 98 -6.62 10.53 1.01
N GLY A 99 -6.86 10.67 2.30
CA GLY A 99 -7.99 11.33 2.95
C GLY A 99 -7.60 11.81 4.33
N PRO A 100 -8.54 12.28 5.16
CA PRO A 100 -8.27 12.50 6.58
C PRO A 100 -7.77 11.23 7.23
N ALA A 101 -6.70 11.32 8.02
CA ALA A 101 -6.07 10.18 8.67
C ALA A 101 -5.69 10.50 10.12
N VAL A 102 -5.62 9.47 10.95
CA VAL A 102 -5.18 9.55 12.34
C VAL A 102 -4.10 8.52 12.55
N CYS A 103 -2.94 8.95 13.02
CA CYS A 103 -1.82 8.05 13.33
C CYS A 103 -1.32 8.31 14.76
N SER A 104 -0.88 7.25 15.45
CA SER A 104 -0.01 7.41 16.59
C SER A 104 1.43 7.49 16.09
N VAL A 105 2.12 8.57 16.43
CA VAL A 105 3.52 8.85 16.03
C VAL A 105 4.43 8.46 17.19
N VAL A 106 5.24 7.43 16.98
CA VAL A 106 6.12 6.83 17.99
C VAL A 106 7.57 7.08 17.61
N SER A 107 8.41 7.52 18.55
CA SER A 107 9.84 7.67 18.27
C SER A 107 10.50 6.30 18.06
N ALA A 108 11.47 6.23 17.14
CA ALA A 108 12.24 5.00 16.93
C ALA A 108 12.93 4.53 18.22
N GLU A 109 13.37 5.49 19.05
CA GLU A 109 14.00 5.18 20.35
C GLU A 109 13.02 4.49 21.31
N SER A 110 11.79 5.02 21.45
CA SER A 110 10.75 4.37 22.29
C SER A 110 10.47 2.95 21.82
N VAL A 111 10.42 2.72 20.49
CA VAL A 111 10.22 1.37 19.95
C VAL A 111 11.43 0.48 20.24
N ARG A 112 12.66 0.96 20.09
CA ARG A 112 13.86 0.15 20.45
C ARG A 112 13.83 -0.31 21.91
N VAL A 113 13.48 0.60 22.83
CA VAL A 113 13.32 0.25 24.26
C VAL A 113 12.26 -0.84 24.44
N LEU A 114 11.10 -0.72 23.80
CA LEU A 114 10.06 -1.75 23.85
C LEU A 114 10.55 -3.10 23.33
N LEU A 115 11.30 -3.12 22.22
CA LEU A 115 11.82 -4.35 21.63
C LEU A 115 12.82 -5.08 22.54
N GLN A 116 13.55 -4.35 23.38
CA GLN A 116 14.45 -4.94 24.38
C GLN A 116 13.67 -5.64 25.50
N HIS A 117 12.48 -5.14 25.85
CA HIS A 117 11.68 -5.65 26.96
C HIS A 117 10.63 -6.70 26.53
N ASP A 118 10.20 -6.69 25.26
CA ASP A 118 9.26 -7.68 24.72
C ASP A 118 9.78 -8.32 23.41
N PRO A 119 10.48 -9.45 23.52
CA PRO A 119 10.97 -10.18 22.35
C PRO A 119 9.85 -10.66 21.40
N ARG A 120 8.61 -10.82 21.90
CA ARG A 120 7.46 -11.23 21.05
C ARG A 120 7.06 -10.09 20.12
N LEU A 121 7.12 -8.84 20.60
CA LEU A 121 6.92 -7.67 19.74
C LEU A 121 8.00 -7.59 18.64
N ALA A 122 9.27 -7.87 19.00
CA ALA A 122 10.36 -7.91 18.03
C ALA A 122 10.10 -8.95 16.92
N MET A 123 9.67 -10.16 17.30
CA MET A 123 9.30 -11.21 16.35
C MET A 123 8.11 -10.83 15.48
N ALA A 124 7.12 -10.13 16.03
CA ALA A 124 5.96 -9.65 15.28
C ALA A 124 6.37 -8.60 14.24
N LEU A 125 7.22 -7.64 14.59
CA LEU A 125 7.75 -6.65 13.65
C LEU A 125 8.66 -7.28 12.59
N LEU A 126 9.50 -8.25 12.97
CA LEU A 126 10.33 -9.00 12.03
C LEU A 126 9.45 -9.76 11.03
N LYS A 127 8.42 -10.47 11.48
CA LYS A 127 7.46 -11.16 10.61
C LYS A 127 6.83 -10.17 9.62
N ARG A 128 6.47 -8.98 10.08
CA ARG A 128 5.90 -7.92 9.23
C ARG A 128 6.93 -7.42 8.19
N ALA A 129 8.17 -7.21 8.58
CA ALA A 129 9.24 -6.82 7.66
C ALA A 129 9.50 -7.89 6.59
N LEU A 130 9.51 -9.17 6.97
CA LEU A 130 9.65 -10.29 6.04
C LEU A 130 8.47 -10.41 5.07
N GLN A 131 7.24 -10.14 5.51
CA GLN A 131 6.07 -10.09 4.64
C GLN A 131 6.20 -8.95 3.61
N ARG A 132 6.63 -7.76 4.05
CA ARG A 132 6.90 -6.62 3.15
C ARG A 132 8.00 -6.94 2.15
N LEU A 133 9.10 -7.56 2.59
CA LEU A 133 10.18 -8.01 1.72
C LEU A 133 9.69 -9.01 0.67
N ARG A 134 8.88 -10.00 1.07
CA ARG A 134 8.28 -10.96 0.13
C ARG A 134 7.44 -10.27 -0.94
N LEU A 135 6.57 -9.34 -0.53
CA LEU A 135 5.74 -8.57 -1.47
C LEU A 135 6.59 -7.71 -2.41
N ALA A 136 7.62 -7.03 -1.89
CA ALA A 136 8.54 -6.25 -2.69
C ALA A 136 9.26 -7.12 -3.73
N THR A 137 9.78 -8.29 -3.33
CA THR A 137 10.44 -9.25 -4.23
C THR A 137 9.49 -9.75 -5.32
N GLN A 138 8.25 -10.09 -4.96
CA GLN A 138 7.24 -10.52 -5.94
C GLN A 138 6.91 -9.40 -6.93
N THR A 139 6.71 -8.18 -6.44
CA THR A 139 6.43 -7.01 -7.28
C THR A 139 7.60 -6.70 -8.22
N THR A 140 8.84 -6.78 -7.73
CA THR A 140 10.05 -6.61 -8.54
C THR A 140 10.14 -7.68 -9.62
N SER A 141 9.92 -8.95 -9.29
CA SER A 141 9.89 -10.03 -10.27
C SER A 141 8.84 -9.80 -11.35
N LEU A 142 7.62 -9.42 -10.96
CA LEU A 142 6.57 -9.07 -11.92
C LEU A 142 6.96 -7.86 -12.79
N ALA A 143 7.58 -6.84 -12.22
CA ALA A 143 8.02 -5.66 -12.97
C ALA A 143 9.11 -5.99 -14.00
N LEU A 144 10.02 -6.92 -13.68
CA LEU A 144 11.12 -7.33 -14.56
C LEU A 144 10.68 -8.30 -15.67
N PHE A 145 9.77 -9.23 -15.35
CA PHE A 145 9.37 -10.30 -16.27
C PHE A 145 8.03 -10.08 -16.97
N SER A 146 7.26 -9.06 -16.57
CA SER A 146 5.94 -8.78 -17.15
C SER A 146 5.94 -7.47 -17.94
N ASP A 147 5.29 -7.49 -19.11
CA ASP A 147 5.00 -6.28 -19.86
C ASP A 147 3.88 -5.45 -19.20
N ALA A 148 3.63 -4.25 -19.71
CA ALA A 148 2.60 -3.36 -19.18
C ALA A 148 1.20 -3.98 -19.25
N TYR A 149 0.93 -4.79 -20.28
CA TYR A 149 -0.33 -5.49 -20.43
C TYR A 149 -0.54 -6.53 -19.32
N SER A 150 0.45 -7.37 -19.07
CA SER A 150 0.38 -8.42 -18.03
C SER A 150 0.19 -7.82 -16.64
N ARG A 151 0.88 -6.70 -16.32
CA ARG A 151 0.68 -5.99 -15.05
C ARG A 151 -0.70 -5.38 -14.93
N LEU A 152 -1.23 -4.77 -16.01
CA LEU A 152 -2.57 -4.22 -16.04
C LEU A 152 -3.64 -5.32 -15.89
N SER A 153 -3.44 -6.45 -16.58
CA SER A 153 -4.35 -7.61 -16.48
C SER A 153 -4.41 -8.16 -15.05
N ALA A 154 -3.28 -8.29 -14.38
CA ALA A 154 -3.21 -8.71 -12.97
C ALA A 154 -3.94 -7.70 -12.05
N LEU A 155 -3.78 -6.40 -12.28
CA LEU A 155 -4.47 -5.35 -11.53
C LEU A 155 -5.99 -5.47 -11.70
N LEU A 156 -6.48 -5.60 -12.94
CA LEU A 156 -7.91 -5.73 -13.24
C LEU A 156 -8.53 -7.00 -12.62
N GLN A 157 -7.82 -8.13 -12.68
CA GLN A 157 -8.27 -9.38 -12.07
C GLN A 157 -8.34 -9.28 -10.54
N ARG A 158 -7.34 -8.64 -9.91
CA ARG A 158 -7.32 -8.41 -8.47
C ARG A 158 -8.51 -7.58 -7.99
N GLN A 159 -8.94 -6.59 -8.77
CA GLN A 159 -10.12 -5.77 -8.44
C GLN A 159 -11.43 -6.56 -8.43
N GLN A 160 -11.48 -7.74 -9.04
CA GLN A 160 -12.69 -8.57 -9.11
C GLN A 160 -12.72 -9.69 -8.07
N MET A 161 -11.68 -9.84 -7.27
CA MET A 161 -11.69 -10.79 -6.16
C MET A 161 -12.70 -10.32 -5.10
N PRO A 162 -13.47 -11.27 -4.49
CA PRO A 162 -14.43 -10.91 -3.46
C PRO A 162 -13.78 -10.10 -2.34
N ALA A 163 -14.52 -9.12 -1.83
CA ALA A 163 -14.05 -8.21 -0.77
C ALA A 163 -13.53 -8.91 0.49
N GLN A 164 -13.87 -10.19 0.69
CA GLN A 164 -13.35 -11.04 1.76
C GLN A 164 -11.84 -11.32 1.67
N SER A 165 -11.24 -11.11 0.49
CA SER A 165 -9.80 -11.30 0.24
C SER A 165 -9.01 -9.99 0.16
N MET A 166 -9.66 -8.82 0.31
CA MET A 166 -9.02 -7.51 0.16
C MET A 166 -9.38 -6.59 1.32
N ALA A 167 -8.37 -5.90 1.85
CA ALA A 167 -8.51 -4.88 2.89
C ALA A 167 -9.36 -3.66 2.47
N LEU A 168 -9.60 -3.48 1.18
CA LEU A 168 -10.40 -2.39 0.61
C LEU A 168 -11.31 -2.93 -0.51
N ALA A 169 -12.58 -2.50 -0.47
CA ALA A 169 -13.51 -2.73 -1.57
C ALA A 169 -12.95 -2.15 -2.88
N PRO A 170 -13.25 -2.77 -4.05
CA PRO A 170 -12.83 -2.23 -5.34
C PRO A 170 -13.34 -0.80 -5.50
N ALA A 171 -12.41 0.14 -5.58
CA ALA A 171 -12.69 1.56 -5.80
C ALA A 171 -12.51 1.90 -7.28
N PRO A 172 -13.33 2.82 -7.84
CA PRO A 172 -13.14 3.29 -9.20
C PRO A 172 -11.74 3.89 -9.35
N MET A 173 -10.97 3.41 -10.34
CA MET A 173 -9.64 3.91 -10.63
C MET A 173 -9.60 4.62 -11.97
N THR A 174 -8.95 5.79 -12.01
CA THR A 174 -8.59 6.47 -13.24
C THR A 174 -7.42 5.77 -13.95
N HIS A 175 -7.26 5.97 -15.26
CA HIS A 175 -6.10 5.46 -15.99
C HIS A 175 -4.77 5.98 -15.42
N ALA A 176 -4.75 7.18 -14.85
CA ALA A 176 -3.57 7.72 -14.16
C ALA A 176 -3.23 6.91 -12.90
N GLN A 177 -4.23 6.59 -12.09
CA GLN A 177 -4.03 5.76 -10.89
C GLN A 177 -3.61 4.32 -11.23
N MET A 178 -4.21 3.74 -12.30
CA MET A 178 -3.76 2.43 -12.80
C MET A 178 -2.30 2.48 -13.25
N ALA A 179 -1.93 3.53 -14.00
CA ALA A 179 -0.56 3.73 -14.48
C ALA A 179 0.44 3.85 -13.32
N GLN A 180 0.10 4.59 -12.27
CA GLN A 180 0.89 4.67 -11.04
C GLN A 180 1.04 3.32 -10.33
N GLN A 181 -0.01 2.48 -10.33
CA GLN A 181 0.06 1.17 -9.68
C GLN A 181 0.89 0.15 -10.46
N ILE A 182 0.91 0.23 -11.78
CA ILE A 182 1.64 -0.74 -12.61
C ILE A 182 2.98 -0.21 -13.14
N GLY A 183 3.35 1.04 -12.81
CA GLY A 183 4.64 1.61 -13.20
C GLY A 183 4.78 1.84 -14.71
N CYS A 184 3.76 2.41 -15.37
CA CYS A 184 3.84 2.78 -16.78
C CYS A 184 3.20 4.16 -17.04
N SER A 185 3.18 4.62 -18.29
CA SER A 185 2.53 5.88 -18.64
C SER A 185 1.01 5.75 -18.71
N ARG A 186 0.30 6.85 -18.43
CA ARG A 186 -1.16 6.94 -18.56
C ARG A 186 -1.62 6.62 -19.99
N GLU A 187 -0.86 7.08 -20.98
CA GLU A 187 -1.13 6.87 -22.41
C GLU A 187 -1.09 5.37 -22.74
N MET A 188 -0.12 4.63 -22.17
CA MET A 188 -0.03 3.18 -22.33
C MET A 188 -1.25 2.47 -21.76
N VAL A 189 -1.65 2.81 -20.52
CA VAL A 189 -2.88 2.26 -19.93
C VAL A 189 -4.09 2.59 -20.78
N SER A 190 -4.23 3.86 -21.23
CA SER A 190 -5.37 4.29 -22.04
C SER A 190 -5.45 3.52 -23.35
N ARG A 191 -4.32 3.23 -24.00
CA ARG A 191 -4.25 2.43 -25.22
C ARG A 191 -4.71 0.99 -24.97
N ILE A 192 -4.12 0.33 -23.99
CA ILE A 192 -4.46 -1.07 -23.65
C ILE A 192 -5.93 -1.18 -23.23
N MET A 193 -6.43 -0.28 -22.38
CA MET A 193 -7.83 -0.29 -21.93
C MET A 193 -8.80 -0.07 -23.08
N LYS A 194 -8.49 0.83 -24.04
CA LYS A 194 -9.30 1.03 -25.23
C LYS A 194 -9.45 -0.26 -26.04
N GLU A 195 -8.36 -0.97 -26.26
CA GLU A 195 -8.34 -2.23 -27.00
C GLU A 195 -9.08 -3.34 -26.25
N LEU A 196 -8.91 -3.45 -24.91
CA LEU A 196 -9.65 -4.40 -24.08
C LEU A 196 -11.17 -4.16 -24.09
N VAL A 197 -11.60 -2.90 -24.07
CA VAL A 197 -13.01 -2.53 -24.16
C VAL A 197 -13.57 -2.83 -25.56
N GLN A 198 -12.85 -2.46 -26.63
CA GLN A 198 -13.24 -2.75 -28.01
C GLN A 198 -13.32 -4.25 -28.29
N GLY A 199 -12.43 -5.04 -27.71
CA GLY A 199 -12.43 -6.51 -27.81
C GLY A 199 -13.49 -7.20 -26.93
N GLY A 200 -14.25 -6.45 -26.13
CA GLY A 200 -15.28 -6.99 -25.24
C GLY A 200 -14.73 -7.80 -24.06
N TYR A 201 -13.45 -7.64 -23.73
CA TYR A 201 -12.84 -8.29 -22.57
C TYR A 201 -13.17 -7.55 -21.27
N VAL A 202 -13.32 -6.22 -21.36
CA VAL A 202 -13.58 -5.34 -20.23
C VAL A 202 -14.74 -4.42 -20.56
N VAL A 203 -15.63 -4.21 -19.60
CA VAL A 203 -16.74 -3.24 -19.70
C VAL A 203 -16.53 -2.17 -18.65
N ARG A 204 -16.76 -0.92 -19.03
CA ARG A 204 -16.78 0.21 -18.11
C ARG A 204 -18.19 0.39 -17.58
N GLU A 205 -18.38 0.24 -16.28
CA GLU A 205 -19.66 0.44 -15.62
C GLU A 205 -19.97 1.93 -15.35
N PRO A 206 -21.24 2.30 -15.05
CA PRO A 206 -21.62 3.69 -14.80
C PRO A 206 -20.86 4.37 -13.64
N ASP A 207 -20.48 3.60 -12.63
CA ASP A 207 -19.70 4.02 -11.46
C ASP A 207 -18.18 4.19 -11.73
N LYS A 208 -17.77 4.08 -13.01
CA LYS A 208 -16.38 4.14 -13.49
C LYS A 208 -15.50 2.96 -13.06
N ILE A 209 -16.10 1.88 -12.59
CA ILE A 209 -15.42 0.61 -12.35
C ILE A 209 -15.26 -0.14 -13.68
N TYR A 210 -14.13 -0.83 -13.84
CA TYR A 210 -13.90 -1.69 -14.99
C TYR A 210 -14.11 -3.15 -14.59
N ARG A 211 -15.06 -3.82 -15.25
CA ARG A 211 -15.36 -5.23 -15.03
C ARG A 211 -14.79 -6.08 -16.16
N VAL A 212 -14.05 -7.12 -15.83
CA VAL A 212 -13.57 -8.13 -16.78
C VAL A 212 -14.71 -9.09 -17.07
N CYS A 213 -15.14 -9.16 -18.33
CA CYS A 213 -16.27 -9.99 -18.78
C CYS A 213 -15.84 -11.31 -19.39
N ARG A 214 -14.58 -11.39 -19.86
CA ARG A 214 -13.99 -12.58 -20.48
C ARG A 214 -12.57 -12.78 -19.96
N ARG A 215 -12.08 -14.02 -20.04
CA ARG A 215 -10.67 -14.30 -19.71
C ARG A 215 -9.77 -13.44 -20.57
N LEU A 216 -8.92 -12.64 -19.91
CA LEU A 216 -7.95 -11.79 -20.58
C LEU A 216 -6.93 -12.64 -21.34
N PRO A 217 -6.49 -12.26 -22.55
CA PRO A 217 -5.43 -12.95 -23.29
C PRO A 217 -4.15 -13.09 -22.46
N MET A 218 -3.39 -14.14 -22.70
CA MET A 218 -2.10 -14.33 -21.99
C MET A 218 -1.00 -13.39 -22.49
N ARG A 219 -1.13 -12.88 -23.72
CA ARG A 219 -0.24 -11.88 -24.36
C ARG A 219 -1.07 -10.96 -25.22
N TRP A 220 -0.62 -9.72 -25.32
CA TRP A 220 -1.25 -8.69 -26.15
C TRP A 220 -0.31 -8.22 -27.23
#